data_3423cd03c4e05081e49bb98fea7c3745
#
_entry.id   3423cd03c4e05081e49bb98fea7c3745
#
_cell.length_a   1.000
_cell.length_b   1.000
_cell.length_c   1.000
_cell.angle_alpha   90.00
_cell.angle_beta   90.00
_cell.angle_gamma   90.00
#
_symmetry.space_group_name_H-M   'P 1'
#
loop_
_entity.id
_entity.type
_entity.pdbx_description
1 polymer ?
#
loop_
_entity_poly.entity_id
_entity_poly.type
_entity_poly.pdbx_seq_one_letter_code
_entity_poly.pdbx_strand_id
1 'polypeptide(L)'
;ISAEAQAEISSTAQSEEEYDELYALAQQQQWRNKAISDLYEPGSVFKLITAAAALDSGACKPTDYFVCAGKISVAGTRFRCANGHVHGAETFAQGLAVSCNPCFIQIGARLGKERFCDYFAAFGLREATGIDLPGEIKRSEYYTADRMGPVNDFV
;
A
#
# COMPACT_ATOMS: atom_id res chain seq x y z
N ILE A 1 4.96 -29.70 1.14
CA ILE A 1 4.39 -28.85 2.19
C ILE A 1 5.22 -28.98 3.47
N SER A 2 5.16 -28.01 4.39
CA SER A 2 5.88 -28.07 5.66
C SER A 2 5.39 -29.21 6.54
N ALA A 3 6.25 -29.69 7.45
CA ALA A 3 5.86 -30.73 8.41
C ALA A 3 4.71 -30.29 9.32
N GLU A 4 4.65 -29.00 9.66
CA GLU A 4 3.56 -28.40 10.45
C GLU A 4 2.23 -28.44 9.70
N ALA A 5 2.21 -28.03 8.42
CA ALA A 5 0.99 -28.10 7.60
C ALA A 5 0.53 -29.55 7.39
N GLN A 6 1.45 -30.48 7.24
CA GLN A 6 1.12 -31.90 7.14
C GLN A 6 0.52 -32.45 8.42
N ALA A 7 1.06 -32.06 9.58
CA ALA A 7 0.54 -32.44 10.88
C ALA A 7 -0.87 -31.86 11.12
N GLU A 8 -1.11 -30.62 10.73
CA GLU A 8 -2.41 -29.96 10.80
C GLU A 8 -3.45 -30.68 9.94
N ILE A 9 -3.12 -31.01 8.69
CA ILE A 9 -3.99 -31.76 7.79
C ILE A 9 -4.31 -33.13 8.39
N SER A 10 -3.28 -33.84 8.90
CA SER A 10 -3.46 -35.16 9.53
C SER A 10 -4.36 -35.12 10.77
N SER A 11 -4.37 -34.00 11.50
CA SER A 11 -5.23 -33.82 12.68
C SER A 11 -6.66 -33.40 12.34
N THR A 12 -6.89 -32.84 11.15
CA THR A 12 -8.14 -32.25 10.72
C THR A 12 -8.96 -33.23 9.85
N ALA A 13 -8.29 -33.97 8.97
CA ALA A 13 -8.93 -34.90 8.05
C ALA A 13 -9.64 -36.05 8.78
N GLN A 14 -10.90 -36.32 8.41
CA GLN A 14 -11.74 -37.38 8.99
C GLN A 14 -11.73 -38.65 8.15
N SER A 15 -11.16 -38.58 6.92
CA SER A 15 -10.99 -39.69 5.99
C SER A 15 -9.71 -39.55 5.19
N GLU A 16 -9.29 -40.63 4.55
CA GLU A 16 -8.13 -40.63 3.63
C GLU A 16 -8.38 -39.74 2.40
N GLU A 17 -9.60 -39.77 1.88
CA GLU A 17 -10.00 -38.92 0.75
C GLU A 17 -9.94 -37.42 1.11
N GLU A 18 -10.41 -37.03 2.27
CA GLU A 18 -10.33 -35.67 2.80
C GLU A 18 -8.87 -35.24 3.04
N TYR A 19 -8.02 -36.16 3.52
CA TYR A 19 -6.59 -35.91 3.67
C TYR A 19 -5.94 -35.60 2.33
N ASP A 20 -6.20 -36.39 1.30
CA ASP A 20 -5.65 -36.21 -0.02
C ASP A 20 -6.08 -34.89 -0.68
N GLU A 21 -7.36 -34.51 -0.49
CA GLU A 21 -7.88 -33.21 -0.95
C GLU A 21 -7.18 -32.04 -0.25
N LEU A 22 -7.09 -32.07 1.07
CA LEU A 22 -6.44 -31.02 1.87
C LEU A 22 -4.94 -30.93 1.55
N TYR A 23 -4.29 -32.07 1.36
CA TYR A 23 -2.87 -32.13 0.99
C TYR A 23 -2.63 -31.51 -0.40
N ALA A 24 -3.44 -31.85 -1.38
CA ALA A 24 -3.39 -31.29 -2.73
C ALA A 24 -3.62 -29.79 -2.73
N LEU A 25 -4.59 -29.31 -1.94
CA LEU A 25 -4.87 -27.90 -1.77
C LEU A 25 -3.69 -27.14 -1.14
N ALA A 26 -3.08 -27.68 -0.12
CA ALA A 26 -1.91 -27.11 0.55
C ALA A 26 -0.69 -27.06 -0.39
N GLN A 27 -0.50 -28.05 -1.25
CA GLN A 27 0.53 -28.04 -2.31
C GLN A 27 0.26 -26.91 -3.32
N GLN A 28 -0.97 -26.76 -3.80
CA GLN A 28 -1.33 -25.68 -4.72
C GLN A 28 -1.09 -24.30 -4.12
N GLN A 29 -1.41 -24.11 -2.83
CA GLN A 29 -1.13 -22.87 -2.11
C GLN A 29 0.37 -22.59 -1.99
N GLN A 30 1.19 -23.61 -1.77
CA GLN A 30 2.64 -23.48 -1.72
C GLN A 30 3.23 -23.06 -3.07
N TRP A 31 2.68 -23.54 -4.17
CA TRP A 31 3.13 -23.21 -5.53
C TRP A 31 2.61 -21.83 -6.01
N ARG A 32 1.64 -21.26 -5.32
CA ARG A 32 1.12 -19.96 -5.66
C ARG A 32 2.21 -18.89 -5.50
N ASN A 33 2.49 -18.16 -6.56
CA ASN A 33 3.42 -17.04 -6.52
C ASN A 33 2.74 -15.82 -5.90
N LYS A 34 2.93 -15.63 -4.60
CA LYS A 34 2.31 -14.55 -3.82
C LYS A 34 2.65 -13.16 -4.37
N ALA A 35 3.82 -13.00 -4.99
CA ALA A 35 4.24 -11.71 -5.55
C ALA A 35 3.36 -11.21 -6.70
N ILE A 36 2.65 -12.12 -7.37
CA ILE A 36 1.78 -11.78 -8.51
C ILE A 36 0.31 -12.12 -8.27
N SER A 37 0.03 -13.03 -7.31
CA SER A 37 -1.33 -13.53 -7.07
C SER A 37 -1.97 -12.96 -5.81
N ASP A 38 -1.23 -12.25 -4.95
CA ASP A 38 -1.75 -11.72 -3.71
C ASP A 38 -1.80 -10.19 -3.74
N LEU A 39 -2.91 -9.65 -3.23
CA LEU A 39 -3.04 -8.23 -2.93
C LEU A 39 -2.64 -7.98 -1.49
N TYR A 40 -1.98 -6.86 -1.24
CA TYR A 40 -1.66 -6.40 0.11
C TYR A 40 -1.78 -4.88 0.20
N GLU A 41 -1.98 -4.37 1.40
CA GLU A 41 -1.96 -2.94 1.65
C GLU A 41 -0.49 -2.49 1.85
N PRO A 42 0.08 -1.68 0.94
CA PRO A 42 1.49 -1.32 0.99
C PRO A 42 1.84 -0.43 2.19
N GLY A 43 0.86 0.21 2.80
CA GLY A 43 1.07 1.10 3.94
C GLY A 43 2.11 2.19 3.62
N SER A 44 3.03 2.43 4.54
CA SER A 44 4.03 3.50 4.42
C SER A 44 5.03 3.35 3.27
N VAL A 45 5.16 2.17 2.66
CA VAL A 45 5.96 1.99 1.45
C VAL A 45 5.40 2.82 0.31
N PHE A 46 4.07 3.00 0.27
CA PHE A 46 3.41 3.81 -0.75
C PHE A 46 3.79 5.30 -0.71
N LYS A 47 4.28 5.80 0.42
CA LYS A 47 4.81 7.18 0.53
C LYS A 47 5.94 7.47 -0.45
N LEU A 48 6.67 6.45 -0.91
CA LEU A 48 7.71 6.62 -1.93
C LEU A 48 7.12 7.09 -3.27
N ILE A 49 5.95 6.57 -3.65
CA ILE A 49 5.24 7.00 -4.86
C ILE A 49 4.79 8.46 -4.72
N THR A 50 4.15 8.79 -3.59
CA THR A 50 3.73 10.17 -3.30
C THR A 50 4.91 11.14 -3.25
N ALA A 51 6.04 10.71 -2.65
CA ALA A 51 7.25 11.52 -2.59
C ALA A 51 7.84 11.78 -3.98
N ALA A 52 7.98 10.73 -4.80
CA ALA A 52 8.48 10.84 -6.16
C ALA A 52 7.60 11.78 -6.99
N ALA A 53 6.28 11.59 -6.95
CA ALA A 53 5.32 12.44 -7.65
C ALA A 53 5.40 13.91 -7.22
N ALA A 54 5.50 14.18 -5.91
CA ALA A 54 5.55 15.53 -5.38
C ALA A 54 6.85 16.26 -5.75
N LEU A 55 7.98 15.54 -5.79
CA LEU A 55 9.27 16.11 -6.16
C LEU A 55 9.39 16.32 -7.67
N ASP A 56 9.06 15.32 -8.47
CA ASP A 56 9.19 15.36 -9.93
C ASP A 56 8.23 16.39 -10.57
N SER A 57 7.00 16.49 -10.05
CA SER A 57 6.02 17.50 -10.48
C SER A 57 6.38 18.93 -10.03
N GLY A 58 7.38 19.11 -9.18
CA GLY A 58 7.72 20.39 -8.57
C GLY A 58 6.70 20.91 -7.54
N ALA A 59 5.73 20.08 -7.11
CA ALA A 59 4.76 20.46 -6.08
C ALA A 59 5.42 20.67 -4.71
N CYS A 60 6.53 19.97 -4.45
CA CYS A 60 7.33 20.11 -3.24
C CYS A 60 8.82 20.09 -3.56
N LYS A 61 9.61 20.63 -2.62
CA LYS A 61 11.08 20.55 -2.61
C LYS A 61 11.53 19.75 -1.38
N PRO A 62 12.70 19.10 -1.38
CA PRO A 62 13.22 18.36 -0.23
C PRO A 62 13.37 19.22 1.03
N THR A 63 13.50 20.55 0.85
CA THR A 63 13.69 21.54 1.93
C THR A 63 12.40 22.20 2.39
N ASP A 64 11.26 21.91 1.77
CA ASP A 64 9.98 22.46 2.18
C ASP A 64 9.60 21.95 3.58
N TYR A 65 9.03 22.84 4.41
CA TYR A 65 8.65 22.51 5.78
C TYR A 65 7.18 22.12 5.89
N PHE A 66 6.94 21.17 6.78
CA PHE A 66 5.64 20.66 7.17
C PHE A 66 5.56 20.56 8.68
N VAL A 67 4.35 20.56 9.24
CA VAL A 67 4.16 20.49 10.69
C VAL A 67 3.45 19.22 11.09
N CYS A 68 4.07 18.47 12.02
CA CYS A 68 3.48 17.30 12.64
C CYS A 68 3.17 17.56 14.12
N ALA A 69 1.90 17.80 14.42
CA ALA A 69 1.39 17.88 15.80
C ALA A 69 0.93 16.50 16.35
N GLY A 70 1.49 15.39 15.84
CA GLY A 70 1.12 14.02 16.19
C GLY A 70 -0.20 13.55 15.56
N LYS A 71 -0.99 14.47 15.00
CA LYS A 71 -2.26 14.20 14.31
C LYS A 71 -2.57 15.33 13.32
N ILE A 72 -3.39 15.00 12.33
CA ILE A 72 -3.98 15.97 11.39
C ILE A 72 -5.43 15.55 11.13
N SER A 73 -6.30 16.51 10.87
CA SER A 73 -7.70 16.24 10.49
C SER A 73 -7.93 16.67 9.05
N VAL A 74 -8.50 15.78 8.26
CA VAL A 74 -8.87 16.02 6.86
C VAL A 74 -10.34 15.64 6.69
N ALA A 75 -11.17 16.56 6.23
CA ALA A 75 -12.61 16.37 6.02
C ALA A 75 -13.33 15.70 7.21
N GLY A 76 -12.97 16.08 8.44
CA GLY A 76 -13.55 15.53 9.67
C GLY A 76 -12.92 14.21 10.14
N THR A 77 -12.12 13.55 9.34
CA THR A 77 -11.40 12.32 9.72
C THR A 77 -10.05 12.68 10.33
N ARG A 78 -9.74 12.06 11.47
CA ARG A 78 -8.48 12.28 12.20
C ARG A 78 -7.47 11.19 11.89
N PHE A 79 -6.33 11.61 11.37
CA PHE A 79 -5.17 10.74 11.11
C PHE A 79 -4.09 10.99 12.17
N ARG A 80 -3.50 9.93 12.69
CA ARG A 80 -2.44 9.99 13.70
C ARG A 80 -1.09 9.67 13.07
N CYS A 81 -0.04 10.31 13.58
CA CYS A 81 1.31 9.84 13.33
C CYS A 81 1.55 8.50 14.02
N ALA A 82 2.52 7.73 13.51
CA ALA A 82 2.87 6.43 14.10
C ALA A 82 3.16 6.60 15.59
N ASN A 83 2.60 5.74 16.41
CA ASN A 83 2.73 5.75 17.88
C ASN A 83 2.40 7.10 18.55
N GLY A 84 1.67 7.99 17.85
CA GLY A 84 1.32 9.33 18.37
C GLY A 84 2.50 10.31 18.46
N HIS A 85 3.62 10.02 17.78
CA HIS A 85 4.79 10.90 17.77
C HIS A 85 4.45 12.31 17.27
N VAL A 86 5.03 13.31 17.92
CA VAL A 86 4.97 14.72 17.55
C VAL A 86 6.35 15.13 17.05
N HIS A 87 6.52 15.28 15.73
CA HIS A 87 7.82 15.62 15.14
C HIS A 87 8.05 17.13 15.09
N GLY A 88 7.01 17.96 15.28
CA GLY A 88 7.10 19.40 15.16
C GLY A 88 7.22 19.87 13.72
N ALA A 89 8.05 20.89 13.49
CA ALA A 89 8.39 21.36 12.15
C ALA A 89 9.51 20.49 11.59
N GLU A 90 9.26 19.86 10.45
CA GLU A 90 10.18 18.96 9.77
C GLU A 90 10.22 19.27 8.27
N THR A 91 11.37 19.09 7.64
CA THR A 91 11.48 19.19 6.20
C THR A 91 10.81 18.00 5.51
N PHE A 92 10.52 18.12 4.21
CA PHE A 92 10.07 16.99 3.39
C PHE A 92 10.97 15.75 3.58
N ALA A 93 12.29 15.96 3.49
CA ALA A 93 13.27 14.88 3.62
C ALA A 93 13.23 14.23 5.03
N GLN A 94 13.10 15.02 6.07
CA GLN A 94 12.95 14.53 7.44
C GLN A 94 11.63 13.77 7.62
N GLY A 95 10.51 14.31 7.12
CA GLY A 95 9.20 13.65 7.17
C GLY A 95 9.19 12.30 6.45
N LEU A 96 9.92 12.17 5.34
CA LEU A 96 10.12 10.88 4.66
C LEU A 96 10.96 9.92 5.51
N ALA A 97 12.07 10.39 6.06
CA ALA A 97 12.98 9.57 6.85
C ALA A 97 12.31 8.96 8.10
N VAL A 98 11.43 9.72 8.76
CA VAL A 98 10.68 9.25 9.95
C VAL A 98 9.29 8.70 9.60
N SER A 99 8.96 8.62 8.31
CA SER A 99 7.65 8.13 7.84
C SER A 99 6.46 8.85 8.45
N CYS A 100 6.53 10.18 8.58
CA CYS A 100 5.52 11.00 9.23
C CYS A 100 4.20 11.06 8.45
N ASN A 101 3.10 10.54 9.01
CA ASN A 101 1.79 10.56 8.37
C ASN A 101 1.25 11.99 8.17
N PRO A 102 1.23 12.90 9.18
CA PRO A 102 0.78 14.27 8.98
C PRO A 102 1.58 15.03 7.92
N CYS A 103 2.89 14.80 7.81
CA CYS A 103 3.71 15.39 6.76
C CYS A 103 3.25 14.92 5.38
N PHE A 104 3.07 13.60 5.19
CA PHE A 104 2.69 13.04 3.90
C PHE A 104 1.26 13.40 3.48
N ILE A 105 0.33 13.56 4.41
CA ILE A 105 -0.99 14.11 4.12
C ILE A 105 -0.90 15.53 3.57
N GLN A 106 -0.04 16.39 4.13
CA GLN A 106 0.17 17.74 3.63
C GLN A 106 0.90 17.75 2.27
N ILE A 107 1.83 16.84 2.05
CA ILE A 107 2.51 16.65 0.75
C ILE A 107 1.49 16.24 -0.32
N GLY A 108 0.65 15.25 -0.02
CA GLY A 108 -0.42 14.81 -0.93
C GLY A 108 -1.40 15.92 -1.27
N ALA A 109 -1.76 16.75 -0.28
CA ALA A 109 -2.62 17.92 -0.48
C ALA A 109 -1.99 18.95 -1.44
N ARG A 110 -0.67 19.18 -1.36
CA ARG A 110 0.04 20.06 -2.31
C ARG A 110 0.16 19.45 -3.71
N LEU A 111 0.37 18.14 -3.80
CA LEU A 111 0.44 17.42 -5.07
C LEU A 111 -0.89 17.52 -5.81
N GLY A 112 -2.01 17.30 -5.10
CA GLY A 112 -3.35 17.25 -5.65
C GLY A 112 -3.68 15.92 -6.31
N LYS A 113 -4.96 15.59 -6.35
CA LYS A 113 -5.47 14.29 -6.77
C LYS A 113 -5.22 13.98 -8.26
N GLU A 114 -5.30 14.97 -9.13
CA GLU A 114 -5.08 14.81 -10.55
C GLU A 114 -3.65 14.33 -10.81
N ARG A 115 -2.65 15.06 -10.31
CA ARG A 115 -1.24 14.69 -10.45
C ARG A 115 -0.92 13.36 -9.77
N PHE A 116 -1.50 13.11 -8.59
CA PHE A 116 -1.34 11.84 -7.91
C PHE A 116 -1.82 10.68 -8.79
N CYS A 117 -3.00 10.80 -9.41
CA CYS A 117 -3.54 9.77 -10.31
C CYS A 117 -2.70 9.59 -11.58
N ASP A 118 -2.15 10.67 -12.13
CA ASP A 118 -1.27 10.61 -13.30
C ASP A 118 0.03 9.86 -12.99
N TYR A 119 0.67 10.18 -11.85
CA TYR A 119 1.87 9.46 -11.41
C TYR A 119 1.58 8.02 -11.03
N PHE A 120 0.44 7.74 -10.37
CA PHE A 120 0.01 6.38 -10.07
C PHE A 120 -0.09 5.53 -11.35
N ALA A 121 -0.64 6.10 -12.43
CA ALA A 121 -0.68 5.46 -13.72
C ALA A 121 0.72 5.33 -14.35
N ALA A 122 1.54 6.40 -14.30
CA ALA A 122 2.90 6.39 -14.86
C ALA A 122 3.83 5.37 -14.20
N PHE A 123 3.62 5.05 -12.91
CA PHE A 123 4.30 3.94 -12.23
C PHE A 123 3.76 2.55 -12.63
N GLY A 124 2.81 2.46 -13.56
CA GLY A 124 2.24 1.19 -14.02
C GLY A 124 1.31 0.52 -13.02
N LEU A 125 0.87 1.23 -11.97
CA LEU A 125 0.08 0.64 -10.88
C LEU A 125 -1.39 0.39 -11.26
N ARG A 126 -1.82 0.79 -12.45
CA ARG A 126 -3.17 0.56 -12.99
C ARG A 126 -3.28 -0.61 -13.93
N GLU A 127 -2.17 -1.13 -14.39
CA GLU A 127 -2.12 -2.11 -15.46
C GLU A 127 -1.53 -3.43 -14.97
N ALA A 128 -1.84 -4.52 -15.66
CA ALA A 128 -1.16 -5.78 -15.45
C ALA A 128 0.32 -5.62 -15.85
N THR A 129 1.21 -6.28 -15.12
CA THR A 129 2.67 -6.18 -15.36
C THR A 129 3.09 -6.80 -16.68
N GLY A 130 2.27 -7.70 -17.24
CA GLY A 130 2.60 -8.47 -18.45
C GLY A 130 3.61 -9.58 -18.18
N ILE A 131 3.82 -9.94 -16.91
CA ILE A 131 4.69 -11.06 -16.55
C ILE A 131 4.18 -12.36 -17.17
N ASP A 132 5.06 -13.14 -17.80
CA ASP A 132 4.74 -14.43 -18.40
C ASP A 132 4.67 -15.54 -17.34
N LEU A 133 3.78 -15.34 -16.37
CA LEU A 133 3.48 -16.32 -15.32
C LEU A 133 1.97 -16.34 -15.08
N PRO A 134 1.39 -17.54 -14.82
CA PRO A 134 -0.02 -17.66 -14.52
C PRO A 134 -0.35 -17.09 -13.14
N GLY A 135 -1.57 -16.57 -12.99
CA GLY A 135 -2.12 -16.16 -11.68
C GLY A 135 -1.93 -14.69 -11.33
N GLU A 136 -1.49 -13.84 -12.28
CA GLU A 136 -1.49 -12.39 -12.04
C GLU A 136 -2.92 -11.89 -11.81
N ILE A 137 -3.12 -11.16 -10.71
CA ILE A 137 -4.42 -10.58 -10.39
C ILE A 137 -4.69 -9.41 -11.33
N LYS A 138 -5.77 -9.53 -12.10
CA LYS A 138 -6.30 -8.43 -12.91
C LYS A 138 -7.24 -7.61 -12.05
N ARG A 139 -6.85 -6.39 -11.71
CA ARG A 139 -7.73 -5.45 -11.03
C ARG A 139 -8.32 -4.49 -12.04
N SER A 140 -9.64 -4.31 -12.03
CA SER A 140 -10.35 -3.43 -12.95
C SER A 140 -10.79 -2.10 -12.32
N GLU A 141 -10.70 -1.97 -10.98
CA GLU A 141 -11.22 -0.78 -10.29
C GLU A 141 -10.11 -0.09 -9.51
N TYR A 142 -9.78 1.11 -9.92
CA TYR A 142 -8.92 2.05 -9.22
C TYR A 142 -9.67 3.35 -8.96
N TYR A 143 -9.28 4.07 -7.94
CA TYR A 143 -9.74 5.43 -7.75
C TYR A 143 -9.22 6.31 -8.89
N THR A 144 -10.14 7.07 -9.48
CA THR A 144 -9.85 8.11 -10.46
C THR A 144 -9.99 9.47 -9.77
N ALA A 145 -9.39 10.52 -10.31
CA ALA A 145 -9.36 11.83 -9.65
C ALA A 145 -10.77 12.40 -9.37
N ASP A 146 -11.75 12.11 -10.22
CA ASP A 146 -13.15 12.49 -10.02
C ASP A 146 -13.86 11.69 -8.93
N ARG A 147 -13.41 10.47 -8.64
CA ARG A 147 -13.95 9.59 -7.58
C ARG A 147 -13.20 9.69 -6.26
N MET A 148 -12.03 10.34 -6.24
CA MET A 148 -11.27 10.57 -5.01
C MET A 148 -11.92 11.67 -4.17
N GLY A 149 -12.19 11.36 -2.91
CA GLY A 149 -12.61 12.34 -1.91
C GLY A 149 -11.40 12.87 -1.11
N PRO A 150 -11.59 13.90 -0.28
CA PRO A 150 -10.49 14.51 0.47
C PRO A 150 -9.74 13.56 1.42
N VAL A 151 -10.38 12.46 1.82
CA VAL A 151 -9.77 11.43 2.70
C VAL A 151 -8.96 10.44 1.90
N ASN A 152 -9.40 10.09 0.69
CA ASN A 152 -8.73 9.10 -0.16
C ASN A 152 -7.49 9.67 -0.85
N ASP A 153 -7.36 11.02 -0.86
CA ASP A 153 -6.27 11.70 -1.56
C ASP A 153 -4.92 11.57 -0.83
N PHE A 154 -4.90 11.16 0.45
CA PHE A 154 -3.71 11.34 1.30
C PHE A 154 -3.35 10.15 2.18
N VAL A 155 -4.07 9.03 2.09
CA VAL A 155 -3.86 7.85 2.97
C VAL A 155 -3.54 6.61 2.16
#